data_05f25c508bd70ef8f6a47996554b2eb0
#
_entry.id   05f25c508bd70ef8f6a47996554b2eb0
#
_cell.length_a   1.000
_cell.length_b   1.000
_cell.length_c   1.000
_cell.angle_alpha   90.00
_cell.angle_beta   90.00
_cell.angle_gamma   90.00
#
_symmetry.space_group_name_H-M   'P 1'
#
loop_
_entity.id
_entity.type
_entity.pdbx_description
1 polymer ?
#
loop_
_entity_poly.entity_id
_entity_poly.type
_entity_poly.pdbx_seq_one_letter_code
_entity_poly.pdbx_strand_id
1 'polypeptide(L)'
;LDGIDMTFFEVITGMAYAAFADTPVDVAVVEVGLGGRWDATSVADPQVAVVTPVGADHTHILGDSLEKIAAEKAGIIKPGATVVLSGQEPAAARVLLAQAVEAGDVVRAEGPDFGVLERRPAVGGQVIRIESAGGPLGDLFLPLHGAHMARNAALAVAAVEAFLGGQPLAPEIIEEGFASVVAPARLELARTSPAIVIDTAHNPQAAQATIDACQEAFAFQPLIGVVAMMADKDTSGVLEIFASAMDQVVVTRAQGTPRALPAEELARAAEDFWPAGKVHQAPAMPDALELATLLADAAGPGTGGLVAG
;
A
#
# COMPACT_ATOMS: atom_id res chain seq x y z
N LEU A 1 4.12 -1.61 -34.55
CA LEU A 1 4.46 -0.41 -33.77
C LEU A 1 5.72 0.25 -34.34
N ASP A 2 5.68 0.55 -35.62
CA ASP A 2 6.84 1.06 -36.35
C ASP A 2 7.15 2.50 -35.94
N GLY A 3 8.17 2.68 -35.09
CA GLY A 3 8.75 3.97 -34.77
C GLY A 3 8.04 4.78 -33.65
N ILE A 4 7.18 4.16 -32.86
CA ILE A 4 6.61 4.79 -31.66
C ILE A 4 7.40 4.29 -30.44
N ASP A 5 8.07 5.20 -29.75
CA ASP A 5 8.73 4.91 -28.49
C ASP A 5 7.66 4.65 -27.41
N MET A 6 7.71 3.46 -26.80
CA MET A 6 6.81 3.06 -25.73
C MET A 6 7.61 2.76 -24.47
N THR A 7 7.08 3.13 -23.34
CA THR A 7 7.65 2.76 -22.05
C THR A 7 7.42 1.26 -21.77
N PHE A 8 8.22 0.69 -20.89
CA PHE A 8 8.03 -0.71 -20.48
C PHE A 8 6.61 -0.95 -19.95
N PHE A 9 6.06 -0.02 -19.16
CA PHE A 9 4.72 -0.15 -18.58
C PHE A 9 3.61 -0.11 -19.66
N GLU A 10 3.72 0.76 -20.65
CA GLU A 10 2.78 0.80 -21.78
C GLU A 10 2.80 -0.51 -22.59
N VAL A 11 3.97 -1.09 -22.80
CA VAL A 11 4.11 -2.38 -23.51
C VAL A 11 3.42 -3.50 -22.72
N ILE A 12 3.74 -3.67 -21.44
CA ILE A 12 3.13 -4.75 -20.63
C ILE A 12 1.64 -4.56 -20.44
N THR A 13 1.16 -3.32 -20.32
CA THR A 13 -0.28 -3.02 -20.25
C THR A 13 -0.98 -3.40 -21.54
N GLY A 14 -0.42 -3.03 -22.69
CA GLY A 14 -0.95 -3.43 -23.99
C GLY A 14 -0.97 -4.95 -24.19
N MET A 15 0.08 -5.64 -23.74
CA MET A 15 0.13 -7.11 -23.77
C MET A 15 -0.94 -7.73 -22.87
N ALA A 16 -1.17 -7.18 -21.68
CA ALA A 16 -2.20 -7.67 -20.76
C ALA A 16 -3.61 -7.54 -21.37
N TYR A 17 -3.94 -6.39 -21.94
CA TYR A 17 -5.23 -6.20 -22.60
C TYR A 17 -5.40 -7.10 -23.84
N ALA A 18 -4.35 -7.30 -24.61
CA ALA A 18 -4.39 -8.25 -25.73
C ALA A 18 -4.64 -9.69 -25.23
N ALA A 19 -3.97 -10.11 -24.16
CA ALA A 19 -4.18 -11.42 -23.56
C ALA A 19 -5.61 -11.60 -23.01
N PHE A 20 -6.20 -10.57 -22.40
CA PHE A 20 -7.60 -10.61 -21.93
C PHE A 20 -8.60 -10.68 -23.10
N ALA A 21 -8.27 -10.06 -24.24
CA ALA A 21 -9.10 -10.15 -25.44
C ALA A 21 -8.99 -11.53 -26.12
N ASP A 22 -7.79 -12.11 -26.18
CA ASP A 22 -7.54 -13.43 -26.77
C ASP A 22 -8.06 -14.58 -25.90
N THR A 23 -8.01 -14.40 -24.58
CA THR A 23 -8.56 -15.34 -23.60
C THR A 23 -9.55 -14.57 -22.74
N PRO A 24 -10.84 -14.52 -23.14
CA PRO A 24 -11.85 -13.72 -22.44
C PRO A 24 -11.93 -14.05 -20.96
N VAL A 25 -11.91 -13.01 -20.13
CA VAL A 25 -12.04 -13.10 -18.67
C VAL A 25 -13.41 -12.56 -18.24
N ASP A 26 -13.99 -13.13 -17.18
CA ASP A 26 -15.26 -12.64 -16.62
C ASP A 26 -15.05 -11.30 -15.90
N VAL A 27 -13.89 -11.13 -15.24
CA VAL A 27 -13.51 -9.93 -14.49
C VAL A 27 -12.03 -9.64 -14.71
N ALA A 28 -11.70 -8.39 -14.96
CA ALA A 28 -10.32 -7.90 -14.93
C ALA A 28 -10.15 -6.89 -13.77
N VAL A 29 -9.21 -7.15 -12.89
CA VAL A 29 -8.78 -6.19 -11.85
C VAL A 29 -7.53 -5.50 -12.37
N VAL A 30 -7.64 -4.20 -12.63
CA VAL A 30 -6.58 -3.40 -13.27
C VAL A 30 -6.08 -2.36 -12.29
N GLU A 31 -4.82 -2.47 -11.90
CA GLU A 31 -4.14 -1.50 -11.05
C GLU A 31 -3.47 -0.41 -11.91
N VAL A 32 -3.72 0.85 -11.55
CA VAL A 32 -3.07 2.02 -12.17
C VAL A 32 -1.59 2.05 -11.80
N GLY A 33 -0.72 2.25 -12.78
CA GLY A 33 0.71 2.37 -12.53
C GLY A 33 1.07 3.69 -11.84
N LEU A 34 0.59 4.82 -12.39
CA LEU A 34 0.85 6.16 -11.84
C LEU A 34 -0.25 7.15 -12.20
N GLY A 35 -0.73 7.90 -11.21
CA GLY A 35 -1.75 8.92 -11.42
C GLY A 35 -3.12 8.33 -11.73
N GLY A 36 -3.53 8.33 -12.96
CA GLY A 36 -4.80 7.78 -13.46
C GLY A 36 -5.15 8.30 -14.85
N ARG A 37 -5.28 9.61 -15.01
CA ARG A 37 -5.75 10.25 -16.27
C ARG A 37 -4.90 9.87 -17.48
N TRP A 38 -3.59 9.87 -17.34
CA TRP A 38 -2.63 9.59 -18.41
C TRP A 38 -1.94 8.22 -18.29
N ASP A 39 -2.41 7.40 -17.35
CA ASP A 39 -1.88 6.06 -17.19
C ASP A 39 -2.28 5.14 -18.36
N ALA A 40 -1.40 4.25 -18.76
CA ALA A 40 -1.65 3.32 -19.86
C ALA A 40 -2.88 2.43 -19.63
N THR A 41 -3.21 2.13 -18.36
CA THR A 41 -4.38 1.35 -17.98
C THR A 41 -5.69 2.06 -18.23
N SER A 42 -5.67 3.40 -18.35
CA SER A 42 -6.88 4.24 -18.52
C SER A 42 -7.50 4.17 -19.92
N VAL A 43 -7.00 3.34 -20.82
CA VAL A 43 -7.64 3.09 -22.13
C VAL A 43 -8.93 2.27 -21.99
N ALA A 44 -9.08 1.50 -20.91
CA ALA A 44 -10.30 0.75 -20.61
C ALA A 44 -11.36 1.63 -19.93
N ASP A 45 -12.63 1.31 -20.18
CA ASP A 45 -13.75 1.91 -19.47
C ASP A 45 -14.14 1.00 -18.29
N PRO A 46 -13.94 1.44 -17.04
CA PRO A 46 -14.18 0.58 -15.88
C PRO A 46 -15.69 0.50 -15.58
N GLN A 47 -16.17 -0.65 -15.14
CA GLN A 47 -17.49 -0.76 -14.51
C GLN A 47 -17.47 -0.24 -13.08
N VAL A 48 -16.32 -0.40 -12.40
CA VAL A 48 -16.09 0.11 -11.06
C VAL A 48 -14.74 0.81 -11.02
N ALA A 49 -14.74 2.07 -10.58
CA ALA A 49 -13.54 2.86 -10.34
C ALA A 49 -13.28 2.94 -8.83
N VAL A 50 -12.18 2.36 -8.37
CA VAL A 50 -11.82 2.33 -6.95
C VAL A 50 -10.72 3.33 -6.67
N VAL A 51 -10.92 4.24 -5.71
CA VAL A 51 -9.90 5.20 -5.28
C VAL A 51 -9.59 5.00 -3.80
N THR A 52 -8.39 4.52 -3.52
CA THR A 52 -7.82 4.41 -2.18
C THR A 52 -7.46 5.80 -1.61
N PRO A 53 -7.08 5.95 -0.33
CA PRO A 53 -6.72 7.24 0.22
C PRO A 53 -5.63 7.94 -0.61
N VAL A 54 -5.89 9.19 -0.99
CA VAL A 54 -4.93 10.00 -1.74
C VAL A 54 -3.98 10.67 -0.78
N GLY A 55 -2.69 10.43 -0.95
CA GLY A 55 -1.60 11.05 -0.19
C GLY A 55 -0.60 11.76 -1.08
N ALA A 56 0.32 12.49 -0.46
CA ALA A 56 1.43 13.14 -1.15
C ALA A 56 2.48 12.10 -1.54
N ASP A 57 2.48 11.71 -2.79
CA ASP A 57 3.52 10.88 -3.43
C ASP A 57 3.68 11.30 -4.88
N HIS A 58 4.85 11.05 -5.47
CA HIS A 58 5.17 11.42 -6.85
C HIS A 58 4.87 12.89 -7.20
N THR A 59 5.07 13.80 -6.25
CA THR A 59 4.70 15.22 -6.36
C THR A 59 5.36 15.92 -7.53
N HIS A 60 6.56 15.49 -7.95
CA HIS A 60 7.28 16.01 -9.10
C HIS A 60 6.63 15.67 -10.45
N ILE A 61 5.71 14.67 -10.50
CA ILE A 61 4.96 14.27 -11.71
C ILE A 61 3.50 14.65 -11.59
N LEU A 62 2.85 14.31 -10.47
CA LEU A 62 1.41 14.44 -10.30
C LEU A 62 0.98 15.83 -9.81
N GLY A 63 1.94 16.64 -9.34
CA GLY A 63 1.70 17.98 -8.82
C GLY A 63 1.97 18.13 -7.34
N ASP A 64 2.14 19.38 -6.93
CA ASP A 64 2.62 19.83 -5.62
C ASP A 64 1.51 20.02 -4.58
N SER A 65 0.27 19.67 -4.91
CA SER A 65 -0.86 19.73 -3.98
C SER A 65 -1.73 18.48 -4.06
N LEU A 66 -2.43 18.21 -2.96
CA LEU A 66 -3.32 17.06 -2.85
C LEU A 66 -4.46 17.12 -3.89
N GLU A 67 -4.93 18.31 -4.21
CA GLU A 67 -5.96 18.54 -5.23
C GLU A 67 -5.47 18.15 -6.63
N LYS A 68 -4.22 18.49 -6.98
CA LYS A 68 -3.64 18.12 -8.27
C LYS A 68 -3.47 16.60 -8.39
N ILE A 69 -2.93 15.97 -7.34
CA ILE A 69 -2.79 14.51 -7.27
C ILE A 69 -4.16 13.83 -7.38
N ALA A 70 -5.15 14.33 -6.65
CA ALA A 70 -6.53 13.83 -6.72
C ALA A 70 -7.13 14.00 -8.13
N ALA A 71 -6.87 15.12 -8.82
CA ALA A 71 -7.35 15.37 -10.18
C ALA A 71 -6.75 14.38 -11.21
N GLU A 72 -5.49 14.03 -11.06
CA GLU A 72 -4.86 12.97 -11.88
C GLU A 72 -5.49 11.61 -11.60
N LYS A 73 -5.68 11.25 -10.32
CA LYS A 73 -6.31 9.98 -9.94
C LYS A 73 -7.80 9.92 -10.34
N ALA A 74 -8.51 11.04 -10.29
CA ALA A 74 -9.89 11.14 -10.74
C ALA A 74 -10.08 10.80 -12.23
N GLY A 75 -9.01 10.81 -13.03
CA GLY A 75 -9.05 10.43 -14.44
C GLY A 75 -9.50 9.00 -14.73
N ILE A 76 -9.52 8.11 -13.73
CA ILE A 76 -10.08 6.75 -13.87
C ILE A 76 -11.61 6.73 -13.71
N ILE A 77 -12.21 7.80 -13.20
CA ILE A 77 -13.65 7.95 -13.05
C ILE A 77 -14.22 8.35 -14.41
N LYS A 78 -14.90 7.41 -15.07
CA LYS A 78 -15.44 7.57 -16.41
C LYS A 78 -16.95 7.34 -16.41
N PRO A 79 -17.68 8.01 -17.32
CA PRO A 79 -19.14 7.90 -17.38
C PRO A 79 -19.65 6.46 -17.41
N GLY A 80 -20.60 6.16 -16.52
CA GLY A 80 -21.22 4.83 -16.40
C GLY A 80 -20.53 3.91 -15.39
N ALA A 81 -19.48 4.36 -14.71
CA ALA A 81 -18.85 3.61 -13.64
C ALA A 81 -19.59 3.74 -12.31
N THR A 82 -19.45 2.76 -11.44
CA THR A 82 -19.68 2.96 -10.00
C THR A 82 -18.37 3.35 -9.34
N VAL A 83 -18.33 4.49 -8.66
CA VAL A 83 -17.14 5.01 -8.00
C VAL A 83 -17.12 4.53 -6.55
N VAL A 84 -16.08 3.84 -6.13
CA VAL A 84 -15.93 3.37 -4.74
C VAL A 84 -14.74 4.12 -4.12
N LEU A 85 -15.03 4.94 -3.11
CA LEU A 85 -14.07 5.85 -2.50
C LEU A 85 -13.76 5.43 -1.07
N SER A 86 -12.50 5.18 -0.76
CA SER A 86 -12.03 5.20 0.63
C SER A 86 -12.17 6.59 1.24
N GLY A 87 -12.07 6.67 2.58
CA GLY A 87 -12.00 7.94 3.31
C GLY A 87 -10.85 8.81 2.77
N GLN A 88 -11.16 10.05 2.46
CA GLN A 88 -10.26 11.00 1.82
C GLN A 88 -10.09 12.25 2.67
N GLU A 89 -8.94 12.89 2.56
CA GLU A 89 -8.79 14.26 3.02
C GLU A 89 -9.77 15.19 2.28
N PRO A 90 -10.34 16.20 2.94
CA PRO A 90 -11.39 17.06 2.35
C PRO A 90 -11.01 17.69 1.00
N ALA A 91 -9.74 18.00 0.80
CA ALA A 91 -9.23 18.58 -0.44
C ALA A 91 -9.32 17.57 -1.61
N ALA A 92 -8.90 16.32 -1.39
CA ALA A 92 -9.01 15.25 -2.37
C ALA A 92 -10.46 14.82 -2.60
N ALA A 93 -11.24 14.68 -1.53
CA ALA A 93 -12.66 14.31 -1.60
C ALA A 93 -13.45 15.22 -2.54
N ARG A 94 -13.27 16.55 -2.41
CA ARG A 94 -13.96 17.53 -3.27
C ARG A 94 -13.68 17.29 -4.75
N VAL A 95 -12.44 17.02 -5.11
CA VAL A 95 -12.03 16.80 -6.51
C VAL A 95 -12.63 15.51 -7.06
N LEU A 96 -12.52 14.41 -6.30
CA LEU A 96 -13.02 13.10 -6.69
C LEU A 96 -14.54 13.08 -6.83
N LEU A 97 -15.25 13.70 -5.88
CA LEU A 97 -16.71 13.80 -5.92
C LEU A 97 -17.20 14.72 -7.06
N ALA A 98 -16.50 15.82 -7.32
CA ALA A 98 -16.82 16.70 -8.46
C ALA A 98 -16.70 15.95 -9.79
N GLN A 99 -15.66 15.14 -9.98
CA GLN A 99 -15.48 14.31 -11.17
C GLN A 99 -16.57 13.25 -11.30
N ALA A 100 -16.96 12.59 -10.20
CA ALA A 100 -18.04 11.60 -10.21
C ALA A 100 -19.39 12.22 -10.57
N VAL A 101 -19.67 13.41 -10.04
CA VAL A 101 -20.90 14.16 -10.40
C VAL A 101 -20.89 14.58 -11.87
N GLU A 102 -19.76 15.06 -12.38
CA GLU A 102 -19.61 15.45 -13.79
C GLU A 102 -19.81 14.24 -14.72
N ALA A 103 -19.30 13.07 -14.34
CA ALA A 103 -19.48 11.82 -15.07
C ALA A 103 -20.91 11.25 -14.96
N GLY A 104 -21.70 11.73 -13.98
CA GLY A 104 -23.05 11.21 -13.71
C GLY A 104 -23.06 9.85 -13.03
N ASP A 105 -21.98 9.53 -12.31
CA ASP A 105 -21.72 8.22 -11.73
C ASP A 105 -22.33 8.04 -10.34
N VAL A 106 -22.61 6.80 -9.98
CA VAL A 106 -23.00 6.42 -8.62
C VAL A 106 -21.75 6.37 -7.75
N VAL A 107 -21.81 7.01 -6.58
CA VAL A 107 -20.71 6.98 -5.61
C VAL A 107 -21.09 6.12 -4.41
N ARG A 108 -20.15 5.25 -4.00
CA ARG A 108 -20.15 4.54 -2.72
C ARG A 108 -18.94 5.00 -1.92
N ALA A 109 -19.17 5.61 -0.78
CA ALA A 109 -18.13 6.20 0.05
C ALA A 109 -17.95 5.47 1.37
N GLU A 110 -16.70 5.31 1.79
CA GLU A 110 -16.38 4.82 3.12
C GLU A 110 -16.97 5.73 4.19
N GLY A 111 -17.62 5.12 5.17
CA GLY A 111 -18.36 5.76 6.25
C GLY A 111 -19.87 5.72 6.01
N PRO A 112 -20.44 6.39 5.00
CA PRO A 112 -21.88 6.32 4.72
C PRO A 112 -22.37 4.98 4.20
N ASP A 113 -21.61 4.33 3.29
CA ASP A 113 -22.10 3.19 2.51
C ASP A 113 -21.41 1.88 2.86
N PHE A 114 -20.18 1.93 3.32
CA PHE A 114 -19.38 0.78 3.77
C PHE A 114 -18.28 1.22 4.71
N GLY A 115 -17.62 0.27 5.37
CA GLY A 115 -16.45 0.59 6.20
C GLY A 115 -16.17 -0.46 7.26
N VAL A 116 -15.13 -0.22 8.05
CA VAL A 116 -14.75 -1.05 9.19
C VAL A 116 -15.52 -0.58 10.43
N LEU A 117 -16.35 -1.45 10.99
CA LEU A 117 -17.12 -1.19 12.23
C LEU A 117 -16.31 -1.50 13.47
N GLU A 118 -15.54 -2.60 13.44
CA GLU A 118 -14.71 -3.05 14.56
C GLU A 118 -13.51 -3.82 14.02
N ARG A 119 -12.39 -3.73 14.74
CA ARG A 119 -11.16 -4.44 14.40
C ARG A 119 -10.44 -4.88 15.68
N ARG A 120 -9.96 -6.11 15.66
CA ARG A 120 -9.17 -6.70 16.77
C ARG A 120 -7.95 -7.43 16.19
N PRO A 121 -6.72 -7.14 16.64
CA PRO A 121 -5.55 -7.93 16.27
C PRO A 121 -5.73 -9.39 16.67
N ALA A 122 -5.20 -10.29 15.85
CA ALA A 122 -5.20 -11.73 16.09
C ALA A 122 -3.89 -12.34 15.61
N VAL A 123 -3.60 -13.56 16.03
CA VAL A 123 -2.40 -14.27 15.59
C VAL A 123 -2.48 -14.53 14.07
N GLY A 124 -1.49 -14.04 13.35
CA GLY A 124 -1.41 -14.17 11.89
C GLY A 124 -2.33 -13.24 11.10
N GLY A 125 -2.88 -12.19 11.74
CA GLY A 125 -3.75 -11.23 11.09
C GLY A 125 -4.63 -10.46 12.08
N GLN A 126 -5.91 -10.31 11.73
CA GLN A 126 -6.90 -9.58 12.52
C GLN A 126 -8.31 -10.10 12.28
N VAL A 127 -9.19 -9.88 13.24
CA VAL A 127 -10.63 -10.11 13.08
C VAL A 127 -11.31 -8.76 12.88
N ILE A 128 -12.12 -8.65 11.84
CA ILE A 128 -12.80 -7.41 11.47
C ILE A 128 -14.32 -7.61 11.38
N ARG A 129 -15.05 -6.53 11.67
CA ARG A 129 -16.46 -6.37 11.35
C ARG A 129 -16.59 -5.21 10.38
N ILE A 130 -17.33 -5.40 9.33
CA ILE A 130 -17.48 -4.38 8.28
C ILE A 130 -18.96 -4.09 8.00
N GLU A 131 -19.24 -2.86 7.59
CA GLU A 131 -20.51 -2.49 6.95
C GLU A 131 -20.42 -2.85 5.47
N SER A 132 -21.46 -3.47 4.92
CA SER A 132 -21.58 -3.86 3.51
C SER A 132 -22.94 -3.47 2.94
N ALA A 133 -23.18 -3.68 1.66
CA ALA A 133 -24.47 -3.44 1.03
C ALA A 133 -25.62 -4.25 1.67
N GLY A 134 -25.30 -5.41 2.25
CA GLY A 134 -26.25 -6.27 2.97
C GLY A 134 -26.42 -5.93 4.45
N GLY A 135 -25.73 -4.89 4.94
CA GLY A 135 -25.64 -4.54 6.36
C GLY A 135 -24.38 -5.08 7.03
N PRO A 136 -24.33 -5.02 8.38
CA PRO A 136 -23.15 -5.43 9.13
C PRO A 136 -22.78 -6.90 8.95
N LEU A 137 -21.52 -7.15 8.63
CA LEU A 137 -20.89 -8.46 8.63
C LEU A 137 -19.88 -8.55 9.77
N GLY A 138 -19.86 -9.66 10.50
CA GLY A 138 -19.07 -9.78 11.71
C GLY A 138 -18.13 -10.95 11.74
N ASP A 139 -17.07 -10.77 12.55
CA ASP A 139 -16.06 -11.75 12.91
C ASP A 139 -15.35 -12.42 11.71
N LEU A 140 -15.07 -11.63 10.68
CA LEU A 140 -14.31 -12.04 9.51
C LEU A 140 -12.81 -12.05 9.83
N PHE A 141 -12.15 -13.17 9.65
CA PHE A 141 -10.69 -13.24 9.80
C PHE A 141 -10.00 -12.75 8.53
N LEU A 142 -9.10 -11.78 8.68
CA LEU A 142 -8.26 -11.24 7.62
C LEU A 142 -6.79 -11.57 7.94
N PRO A 143 -6.08 -12.39 7.15
CA PRO A 143 -4.68 -12.76 7.40
C PRO A 143 -3.69 -11.66 6.98
N LEU A 144 -4.04 -10.41 7.24
CA LEU A 144 -3.23 -9.22 6.99
C LEU A 144 -3.27 -8.34 8.24
N HIS A 145 -2.16 -7.63 8.51
CA HIS A 145 -2.02 -6.79 9.68
C HIS A 145 -2.33 -5.32 9.38
N GLY A 146 -2.77 -4.58 10.40
CA GLY A 146 -2.92 -3.13 10.38
C GLY A 146 -4.30 -2.62 9.95
N ALA A 147 -4.64 -1.44 10.45
CA ALA A 147 -5.92 -0.79 10.19
C ALA A 147 -6.14 -0.48 8.70
N HIS A 148 -5.07 -0.11 7.99
CA HIS A 148 -5.12 0.18 6.56
C HIS A 148 -5.54 -1.06 5.75
N MET A 149 -5.08 -2.27 6.12
CA MET A 149 -5.48 -3.50 5.45
C MET A 149 -6.93 -3.88 5.73
N ALA A 150 -7.44 -3.62 6.94
CA ALA A 150 -8.86 -3.79 7.25
C ALA A 150 -9.74 -2.86 6.39
N ARG A 151 -9.34 -1.59 6.22
CA ARG A 151 -10.03 -0.63 5.36
C ARG A 151 -9.98 -1.06 3.88
N ASN A 152 -8.83 -1.52 3.41
CA ASN A 152 -8.69 -2.05 2.05
C ASN A 152 -9.57 -3.29 1.82
N ALA A 153 -9.72 -4.16 2.82
CA ALA A 153 -10.62 -5.30 2.74
C ALA A 153 -12.09 -4.87 2.64
N ALA A 154 -12.54 -3.91 3.45
CA ALA A 154 -13.89 -3.36 3.35
C ALA A 154 -14.14 -2.67 2.00
N LEU A 155 -13.13 -1.92 1.49
CA LEU A 155 -13.17 -1.30 0.17
C LEU A 155 -13.28 -2.34 -0.95
N ALA A 156 -12.55 -3.46 -0.85
CA ALA A 156 -12.60 -4.55 -1.81
C ALA A 156 -13.98 -5.21 -1.86
N VAL A 157 -14.60 -5.47 -0.68
CA VAL A 157 -15.98 -5.98 -0.61
C VAL A 157 -16.94 -5.02 -1.29
N ALA A 158 -16.88 -3.73 -0.96
CA ALA A 158 -17.73 -2.71 -1.58
C ALA A 158 -17.54 -2.61 -3.10
N ALA A 159 -16.30 -2.78 -3.59
CA ALA A 159 -16.00 -2.79 -5.02
C ALA A 159 -16.62 -4.00 -5.74
N VAL A 160 -16.53 -5.19 -5.16
CA VAL A 160 -17.16 -6.40 -5.72
C VAL A 160 -18.67 -6.29 -5.70
N GLU A 161 -19.27 -5.82 -4.61
CA GLU A 161 -20.72 -5.57 -4.53
C GLU A 161 -21.18 -4.54 -5.57
N ALA A 162 -20.39 -3.48 -5.78
CA ALA A 162 -20.65 -2.49 -6.83
C ALA A 162 -20.60 -3.13 -8.23
N PHE A 163 -19.61 -3.99 -8.49
CA PHE A 163 -19.46 -4.72 -9.75
C PHE A 163 -20.68 -5.66 -10.01
N LEU A 164 -21.23 -6.26 -8.96
CA LEU A 164 -22.43 -7.08 -9.02
C LEU A 164 -23.74 -6.27 -9.02
N GLY A 165 -23.69 -4.99 -9.36
CA GLY A 165 -24.85 -4.11 -9.41
C GLY A 165 -25.44 -3.74 -8.05
N GLY A 166 -24.62 -3.75 -7.00
CA GLY A 166 -24.99 -3.40 -5.64
C GLY A 166 -25.62 -4.57 -4.86
N GLN A 167 -25.52 -5.78 -5.39
CA GLN A 167 -26.00 -6.97 -4.67
C GLN A 167 -25.02 -7.32 -3.55
N PRO A 168 -25.50 -7.61 -2.33
CA PRO A 168 -24.66 -8.01 -1.23
C PRO A 168 -24.01 -9.37 -1.50
N LEU A 169 -22.75 -9.52 -1.07
CA LEU A 169 -22.06 -10.80 -1.07
C LEU A 169 -22.52 -11.67 0.10
N ALA A 170 -22.61 -12.97 -0.14
CA ALA A 170 -22.83 -13.93 0.95
C ALA A 170 -21.58 -13.94 1.87
N PRO A 171 -21.75 -13.97 3.21
CA PRO A 171 -20.66 -13.96 4.16
C PRO A 171 -19.60 -15.03 3.88
N GLU A 172 -20.02 -16.23 3.48
CA GLU A 172 -19.14 -17.36 3.19
C GLU A 172 -18.19 -17.09 2.02
N ILE A 173 -18.65 -16.33 1.02
CA ILE A 173 -17.82 -15.92 -0.13
C ILE A 173 -16.74 -14.92 0.33
N ILE A 174 -17.11 -14.00 1.22
CA ILE A 174 -16.16 -13.03 1.79
C ILE A 174 -15.12 -13.73 2.66
N GLU A 175 -15.55 -14.67 3.51
CA GLU A 175 -14.68 -15.48 4.35
C GLU A 175 -13.68 -16.29 3.50
N GLU A 176 -14.13 -16.96 2.44
CA GLU A 176 -13.28 -17.71 1.51
C GLU A 176 -12.29 -16.77 0.78
N GLY A 177 -12.76 -15.62 0.31
CA GLY A 177 -11.93 -14.60 -0.32
C GLY A 177 -10.85 -14.09 0.63
N PHE A 178 -11.19 -13.77 1.86
CA PHE A 178 -10.22 -13.30 2.85
C PHE A 178 -9.25 -14.39 3.26
N ALA A 179 -9.70 -15.63 3.44
CA ALA A 179 -8.83 -16.75 3.79
C ALA A 179 -7.74 -17.02 2.72
N SER A 180 -8.03 -16.69 1.46
CA SER A 180 -7.13 -16.90 0.33
C SER A 180 -6.22 -15.71 0.02
N VAL A 181 -6.41 -14.54 0.69
CA VAL A 181 -5.66 -13.34 0.36
C VAL A 181 -4.19 -13.48 0.72
N VAL A 182 -3.33 -13.12 -0.23
CA VAL A 182 -1.88 -13.04 -0.05
C VAL A 182 -1.44 -11.65 -0.52
N ALA A 183 -0.73 -10.93 0.35
CA ALA A 183 -0.17 -9.62 0.03
C ALA A 183 1.34 -9.63 0.35
N PRO A 184 2.18 -10.07 -0.61
CA PRO A 184 3.62 -10.14 -0.40
C PRO A 184 4.20 -8.78 0.00
N ALA A 185 5.14 -8.81 0.94
CA ALA A 185 5.79 -7.61 1.48
C ALA A 185 4.81 -6.53 2.00
N ARG A 186 3.72 -6.96 2.64
CA ARG A 186 2.81 -6.12 3.43
C ARG A 186 2.78 -6.63 4.86
N LEU A 187 3.75 -6.22 5.68
CA LEU A 187 4.03 -6.77 7.01
C LEU A 187 4.12 -8.31 7.01
N GLU A 188 4.75 -8.83 5.97
CA GLU A 188 4.94 -10.27 5.79
C GLU A 188 6.00 -10.78 6.77
N LEU A 189 5.64 -11.78 7.58
CA LEU A 189 6.57 -12.46 8.46
C LEU A 189 7.44 -13.44 7.66
N ALA A 190 8.64 -12.98 7.27
CA ALA A 190 9.56 -13.77 6.46
C ALA A 190 10.40 -14.78 7.29
N ARG A 191 10.58 -14.50 8.59
CA ARG A 191 11.35 -15.36 9.52
C ARG A 191 10.77 -15.25 10.93
N THR A 192 10.84 -16.33 11.68
CA THR A 192 10.25 -16.41 13.04
C THR A 192 11.25 -16.29 14.17
N SER A 193 12.57 -16.52 13.93
CA SER A 193 13.59 -16.46 14.99
C SER A 193 14.97 -16.05 14.44
N PRO A 194 15.49 -14.85 14.75
CA PRO A 194 14.66 -13.72 15.21
C PRO A 194 13.56 -13.42 14.21
N ALA A 195 12.45 -12.86 14.67
CA ALA A 195 11.36 -12.53 13.79
C ALA A 195 11.78 -11.40 12.83
N ILE A 196 11.55 -11.58 11.53
CA ILE A 196 11.82 -10.57 10.50
C ILE A 196 10.55 -10.37 9.70
N VAL A 197 10.11 -9.12 9.65
CA VAL A 197 8.93 -8.68 8.91
C VAL A 197 9.38 -7.83 7.72
N ILE A 198 8.72 -7.98 6.58
CA ILE A 198 9.02 -7.24 5.35
C ILE A 198 7.82 -6.37 4.99
N ASP A 199 8.08 -5.12 4.66
CA ASP A 199 7.09 -4.17 4.13
C ASP A 199 7.69 -3.32 3.00
N THR A 200 6.86 -2.78 2.12
CA THR A 200 7.29 -1.92 1.00
C THR A 200 6.97 -0.44 1.23
N ALA A 201 6.87 -0.02 2.48
CA ALA A 201 6.63 1.38 2.82
C ALA A 201 7.80 2.26 2.36
N HIS A 202 7.51 3.23 1.49
CA HIS A 202 8.50 4.09 0.84
C HIS A 202 8.09 5.58 0.78
N ASN A 203 7.01 5.94 1.45
CA ASN A 203 6.58 7.32 1.66
C ASN A 203 6.11 7.50 3.12
N PRO A 204 6.01 8.74 3.65
CA PRO A 204 5.67 8.95 5.06
C PRO A 204 4.34 8.33 5.49
N GLN A 205 3.31 8.41 4.65
CA GLN A 205 2.00 7.83 4.96
C GLN A 205 2.07 6.30 5.11
N ALA A 206 2.76 5.62 4.20
CA ALA A 206 2.95 4.18 4.27
C ALA A 206 3.85 3.79 5.46
N ALA A 207 4.93 4.54 5.71
CA ALA A 207 5.82 4.31 6.85
C ALA A 207 5.05 4.38 8.18
N GLN A 208 4.19 5.39 8.36
CA GLN A 208 3.37 5.51 9.56
C GLN A 208 2.42 4.31 9.72
N ALA A 209 1.71 3.94 8.65
CA ALA A 209 0.80 2.80 8.66
C ALA A 209 1.51 1.48 8.97
N THR A 210 2.74 1.31 8.46
CA THR A 210 3.59 0.14 8.72
C THR A 210 4.05 0.09 10.17
N ILE A 211 4.53 1.20 10.73
CA ILE A 211 4.97 1.25 12.14
C ILE A 211 3.80 0.98 13.08
N ASP A 212 2.66 1.64 12.87
CA ASP A 212 1.46 1.44 13.68
C ASP A 212 1.03 -0.04 13.68
N ALA A 213 0.98 -0.65 12.51
CA ALA A 213 0.59 -2.04 12.34
C ALA A 213 1.64 -3.02 12.90
N CYS A 214 2.94 -2.70 12.76
CA CYS A 214 4.02 -3.50 13.30
C CYS A 214 3.99 -3.50 14.84
N GLN A 215 3.83 -2.34 15.46
CA GLN A 215 3.72 -2.21 16.92
C GLN A 215 2.48 -2.89 17.49
N GLU A 216 1.38 -2.90 16.74
CA GLU A 216 0.15 -3.55 17.14
C GLU A 216 0.22 -5.07 17.04
N ALA A 217 0.82 -5.59 15.95
CA ALA A 217 0.86 -7.02 15.64
C ALA A 217 2.03 -7.74 16.30
N PHE A 218 3.14 -7.04 16.53
CA PHE A 218 4.40 -7.61 17.01
C PHE A 218 4.94 -6.80 18.17
N ALA A 219 5.17 -7.45 19.31
CA ALA A 219 5.71 -6.80 20.51
C ALA A 219 7.26 -6.77 20.49
N PHE A 220 7.86 -6.25 19.40
CA PHE A 220 9.32 -6.19 19.27
C PHE A 220 9.94 -5.16 20.21
N GLN A 221 10.91 -5.59 21.01
CA GLN A 221 11.72 -4.74 21.91
C GLN A 221 13.11 -5.34 22.08
N PRO A 222 14.16 -4.77 21.43
CA PRO A 222 14.12 -3.66 20.46
C PRO A 222 13.64 -4.05 19.07
N LEU A 223 13.28 -3.04 18.26
CA LEU A 223 13.02 -3.17 16.83
C LEU A 223 14.24 -2.67 16.03
N ILE A 224 14.76 -3.52 15.15
CA ILE A 224 15.91 -3.19 14.29
C ILE A 224 15.40 -3.03 12.86
N GLY A 225 15.68 -1.87 12.24
CA GLY A 225 15.31 -1.59 10.87
C GLY A 225 16.37 -2.01 9.86
N VAL A 226 15.95 -2.47 8.68
CA VAL A 226 16.78 -2.51 7.46
C VAL A 226 16.08 -1.64 6.43
N VAL A 227 16.75 -0.58 5.97
CA VAL A 227 16.12 0.45 5.12
C VAL A 227 16.94 0.67 3.86
N ALA A 228 16.23 0.68 2.71
CA ALA A 228 16.77 1.13 1.44
C ALA A 228 15.74 2.06 0.76
N MET A 229 16.19 3.17 0.18
CA MET A 229 15.30 4.19 -0.37
C MET A 229 15.64 4.50 -1.82
N MET A 230 14.64 4.94 -2.58
CA MET A 230 14.83 5.57 -3.88
C MET A 230 15.10 7.07 -3.71
N ALA A 231 15.98 7.63 -4.56
CA ALA A 231 16.41 9.01 -4.45
C ALA A 231 15.29 10.05 -4.71
N ASP A 232 14.22 9.65 -5.36
CA ASP A 232 13.06 10.47 -5.69
C ASP A 232 11.97 10.48 -4.60
N LYS A 233 12.19 9.81 -3.47
CA LYS A 233 11.24 9.73 -2.36
C LYS A 233 11.55 10.72 -1.23
N ASP A 234 10.56 11.01 -0.41
CA ASP A 234 10.73 11.80 0.81
C ASP A 234 11.45 10.98 1.89
N THR A 235 12.77 10.89 1.72
CA THR A 235 13.63 10.10 2.61
C THR A 235 13.59 10.62 4.05
N SER A 236 13.62 11.95 4.25
CA SER A 236 13.61 12.53 5.61
C SER A 236 12.32 12.23 6.35
N GLY A 237 11.17 12.40 5.70
CA GLY A 237 9.87 12.10 6.32
C GLY A 237 9.71 10.61 6.66
N VAL A 238 10.23 9.71 5.83
CA VAL A 238 10.22 8.27 6.11
C VAL A 238 11.14 7.93 7.28
N LEU A 239 12.38 8.45 7.29
CA LEU A 239 13.37 8.18 8.35
C LEU A 239 12.91 8.73 9.71
N GLU A 240 12.29 9.89 9.76
CA GLU A 240 11.73 10.46 10.99
C GLU A 240 10.69 9.51 11.62
N ILE A 241 9.79 8.98 10.80
CA ILE A 241 8.76 8.03 11.25
C ILE A 241 9.40 6.73 11.73
N PHE A 242 10.32 6.16 10.95
CA PHE A 242 10.99 4.92 11.34
C PHE A 242 11.81 5.07 12.64
N ALA A 243 12.48 6.22 12.82
CA ALA A 243 13.23 6.49 14.05
C ALA A 243 12.36 6.58 15.30
N SER A 244 11.07 6.87 15.16
CA SER A 244 10.12 6.89 16.29
C SER A 244 9.88 5.50 16.89
N ALA A 245 10.18 4.43 16.15
CA ALA A 245 9.89 3.05 16.55
C ALA A 245 11.09 2.10 16.47
N MET A 246 12.06 2.38 15.62
CA MET A 246 13.23 1.54 15.44
C MET A 246 14.37 2.00 16.35
N ASP A 247 14.88 1.10 17.20
CA ASP A 247 15.99 1.39 18.11
C ASP A 247 17.33 1.53 17.40
N GLN A 248 17.50 0.84 16.30
CA GLN A 248 18.67 0.87 15.41
C GLN A 248 18.24 0.67 13.97
N VAL A 249 19.02 1.21 13.05
CA VAL A 249 18.79 1.04 11.63
C VAL A 249 20.07 0.58 10.90
N VAL A 250 19.92 -0.37 10.00
CA VAL A 250 20.93 -0.76 9.02
C VAL A 250 20.47 -0.22 7.67
N VAL A 251 21.21 0.73 7.13
CA VAL A 251 20.90 1.29 5.81
C VAL A 251 21.71 0.61 4.73
N THR A 252 21.07 0.40 3.58
CA THR A 252 21.72 -0.22 2.43
C THR A 252 21.18 0.39 1.13
N ARG A 253 21.72 -0.05 0.00
CA ARG A 253 21.26 0.39 -1.32
C ARG A 253 20.40 -0.69 -1.96
N ALA A 254 19.24 -0.30 -2.50
CA ALA A 254 18.44 -1.19 -3.35
C ALA A 254 19.23 -1.56 -4.61
N GLN A 255 19.27 -2.85 -4.94
CA GLN A 255 20.02 -3.35 -6.10
C GLN A 255 19.17 -3.35 -7.37
N GLY A 256 19.84 -3.34 -8.53
CA GLY A 256 19.17 -3.47 -9.83
C GLY A 256 18.50 -2.22 -10.37
N THR A 257 18.61 -1.08 -9.70
CA THR A 257 18.04 0.19 -10.14
C THR A 257 19.01 1.36 -9.98
N PRO A 258 19.14 2.22 -11.01
CA PRO A 258 19.95 3.44 -10.89
C PRO A 258 19.30 4.51 -10.00
N ARG A 259 18.00 4.38 -9.71
CA ARG A 259 17.24 5.31 -8.86
C ARG A 259 17.50 5.12 -7.37
N ALA A 260 18.17 4.04 -6.96
CA ALA A 260 18.45 3.76 -5.57
C ALA A 260 19.37 4.82 -4.95
N LEU A 261 18.98 5.36 -3.80
CA LEU A 261 19.82 6.27 -3.01
C LEU A 261 21.08 5.52 -2.55
N PRO A 262 22.29 6.11 -2.69
CA PRO A 262 23.51 5.51 -2.18
C PRO A 262 23.43 5.29 -0.66
N ALA A 263 23.92 4.14 -0.20
CA ALA A 263 23.88 3.80 1.24
C ALA A 263 24.58 4.84 2.13
N GLU A 264 25.67 5.48 1.64
CA GLU A 264 26.37 6.55 2.37
C GLU A 264 25.52 7.82 2.53
N GLU A 265 24.70 8.16 1.52
CA GLU A 265 23.81 9.31 1.59
C GLU A 265 22.64 9.01 2.52
N LEU A 266 22.10 7.80 2.44
CA LEU A 266 21.03 7.35 3.33
C LEU A 266 21.51 7.29 4.79
N ALA A 267 22.75 6.82 5.04
CA ALA A 267 23.33 6.80 6.38
C ALA A 267 23.45 8.22 6.96
N ARG A 268 23.98 9.17 6.18
CA ARG A 268 24.08 10.58 6.62
C ARG A 268 22.71 11.18 6.94
N ALA A 269 21.69 10.90 6.13
CA ALA A 269 20.34 11.36 6.41
C ALA A 269 19.74 10.70 7.67
N ALA A 270 20.05 9.42 7.91
CA ALA A 270 19.57 8.71 9.10
C ALA A 270 20.24 9.23 10.40
N GLU A 271 21.49 9.69 10.35
CA GLU A 271 22.20 10.23 11.52
C GLU A 271 21.50 11.46 12.14
N ASP A 272 20.65 12.16 11.40
CA ASP A 272 19.84 13.27 11.92
C ASP A 272 18.72 12.80 12.87
N PHE A 273 18.30 11.53 12.77
CA PHE A 273 17.15 10.99 13.50
C PHE A 273 17.49 9.94 14.56
N TRP A 274 18.61 9.22 14.41
CA TRP A 274 19.04 8.22 15.39
C TRP A 274 20.24 8.71 16.22
N PRO A 275 20.33 8.30 17.49
CA PRO A 275 21.52 8.58 18.30
C PRO A 275 22.81 8.02 17.69
N ALA A 276 23.95 8.62 18.03
CA ALA A 276 25.27 8.16 17.60
C ALA A 276 25.48 6.67 17.90
N GLY A 277 25.96 5.92 16.91
CA GLY A 277 26.20 4.48 17.00
C GLY A 277 24.95 3.60 16.82
N LYS A 278 23.82 4.18 16.40
CA LYS A 278 22.59 3.44 16.10
C LYS A 278 22.28 3.33 14.61
N VAL A 279 23.02 4.04 13.78
CA VAL A 279 23.00 3.93 12.32
C VAL A 279 24.16 3.06 11.88
N HIS A 280 23.84 2.02 11.12
CA HIS A 280 24.82 1.08 10.55
C HIS A 280 24.65 1.10 9.04
N GLN A 281 25.75 0.88 8.32
CA GLN A 281 25.75 0.81 6.87
C GLN A 281 26.19 -0.57 6.39
N ALA A 282 25.49 -1.09 5.38
CA ALA A 282 25.86 -2.34 4.71
C ALA A 282 25.92 -2.14 3.19
N PRO A 283 26.85 -2.79 2.48
CA PRO A 283 27.06 -2.58 1.04
C PRO A 283 25.92 -3.15 0.18
N ALA A 284 25.25 -4.20 0.63
CA ALA A 284 24.15 -4.86 -0.08
C ALA A 284 23.10 -5.40 0.89
N MET A 285 21.93 -5.72 0.36
CA MET A 285 20.79 -6.23 1.15
C MET A 285 21.14 -7.52 1.94
N PRO A 286 21.84 -8.52 1.37
CA PRO A 286 22.24 -9.70 2.16
C PRO A 286 23.11 -9.35 3.38
N ASP A 287 24.07 -8.44 3.21
CA ASP A 287 24.95 -7.98 4.31
C ASP A 287 24.15 -7.20 5.36
N ALA A 288 23.18 -6.39 4.92
CA ALA A 288 22.30 -5.66 5.82
C ALA A 288 21.43 -6.59 6.67
N LEU A 289 20.87 -7.63 6.07
CA LEU A 289 20.08 -8.63 6.77
C LEU A 289 20.93 -9.44 7.75
N GLU A 290 22.16 -9.81 7.38
CA GLU A 290 23.09 -10.48 8.27
C GLU A 290 23.44 -9.58 9.47
N LEU A 291 23.79 -8.33 9.22
CA LEU A 291 24.11 -7.37 10.29
C LEU A 291 22.91 -7.13 11.21
N ALA A 292 21.72 -6.92 10.66
CA ALA A 292 20.51 -6.75 11.45
C ALA A 292 20.20 -8.00 12.31
N THR A 293 20.45 -9.19 11.76
CA THR A 293 20.30 -10.46 12.51
C THR A 293 21.29 -10.52 13.67
N LEU A 294 22.56 -10.18 13.45
CA LEU A 294 23.59 -10.15 14.50
C LEU A 294 23.23 -9.13 15.60
N LEU A 295 22.72 -7.96 15.23
CA LEU A 295 22.25 -6.95 16.18
C LEU A 295 21.05 -7.46 17.00
N ALA A 296 20.14 -8.19 16.34
CA ALA A 296 18.97 -8.77 17.00
C ALA A 296 19.39 -9.88 17.99
N ASP A 297 20.29 -10.76 17.60
CA ASP A 297 20.80 -11.83 18.46
C ASP A 297 21.56 -11.26 19.67
N ALA A 298 22.33 -10.20 19.47
CA ALA A 298 23.05 -9.52 20.55
C ALA A 298 22.12 -8.79 21.54
N ALA A 299 20.97 -8.31 21.08
CA ALA A 299 19.99 -7.63 21.91
C ALA A 299 19.12 -8.62 22.73
N GLY A 300 19.03 -9.88 22.31
CA GLY A 300 18.38 -10.95 23.05
C GLY A 300 16.89 -11.20 22.69
N PRO A 301 16.20 -12.00 23.51
CA PRO A 301 14.82 -12.37 23.24
C PRO A 301 13.86 -11.18 23.18
N GLY A 302 12.88 -11.23 22.29
CA GLY A 302 11.91 -10.16 22.07
C GLY A 302 12.32 -9.17 20.97
N THR A 303 13.55 -9.25 20.47
CA THR A 303 14.01 -8.43 19.34
C THR A 303 13.36 -8.88 18.04
N GLY A 304 12.97 -7.92 17.21
CA GLY A 304 12.50 -8.16 15.86
C GLY A 304 13.17 -7.27 14.83
N GLY A 305 13.07 -7.66 13.57
CA GLY A 305 13.54 -6.89 12.42
C GLY A 305 12.40 -6.44 11.52
N LEU A 306 12.46 -5.20 11.05
CA LEU A 306 11.60 -4.69 9.99
C LEU A 306 12.44 -4.26 8.79
N VAL A 307 12.18 -4.87 7.65
CA VAL A 307 12.80 -4.52 6.36
C VAL A 307 11.80 -3.66 5.59
N ALA A 308 12.17 -2.43 5.25
CA ALA A 308 11.28 -1.48 4.59
C ALA A 308 12.03 -0.52 3.64
N GLY A 309 11.27 0.11 2.70
CA GLY A 309 11.76 1.14 1.79
C GLY A 309 11.63 0.86 0.31
#